data_18e00c3fbf01969d13ad194da323989c
#
_entry.id   18e00c3fbf01969d13ad194da323989c
#
_cell.length_a   1.000
_cell.length_b   1.000
_cell.length_c   1.000
_cell.angle_alpha   90.00
_cell.angle_beta   90.00
_cell.angle_gamma   90.00
#
_symmetry.space_group_name_H-M   'P 1'
#
loop_
_entity.id
_entity.type
_entity.pdbx_description
1 polymer ?
#
loop_
_entity_poly.entity_id
_entity_poly.type
_entity_poly.pdbx_seq_one_letter_code
_entity_poly.pdbx_strand_id
1 'polypeptide(L)'
;MGIKGFARSIALLSLFSSFSVLAGKADDTLVYASDSEPENISPYHNDLREGVILGRLIWDNLVYRNPDNGEYQPMLATSWKQVDDTTIDFQLRQGVKFHNGDLFTADDVVFTLNYVVSPESKVVTVQNVDWIKSAEKLGDYSVRLHLKKPFPPALEYLSNAVPMFPKKYFEEVGLAGFSRKPIGTGPYKVTAIATGEGVKMDKNPDYFKDSPQGQPKIGHINFRVIADAETRLAELMTGGVDWTWRVAPDQAENLKAMPNLVVTSGATMRIGFLILDARGTSSADSPMKHLKVRQAINYAINRDGLASQLVGGESKPLQVACYPGQFGCDTSAATVYNYDPAKAKALLAEAGYPNGFETEIFAYRDRDYVEAIIGNLRAVGINAKLRYLKYAALRDQQRGGKVPMSFQAWGSFSILDTSASAGTWFKGNPDDNIKDPQVQGWLQTADNALDPQVRKDNYRKALQRISEQAYWAPLFNYSMNYAYVSDLNFKPYPDELPRFVLSSWK
;
A
#
# COMPACT_ATOMS: atom_id res chain seq x y z
N MET A 1 61.20 38.98 49.46
CA MET A 1 61.39 39.29 48.06
C MET A 1 60.90 38.09 47.32
N GLY A 2 59.65 38.10 46.86
CA GLY A 2 58.93 36.97 46.24
C GLY A 2 58.70 37.22 44.74
N ILE A 3 59.01 36.24 43.92
CA ILE A 3 58.75 36.27 42.49
C ILE A 3 57.59 35.34 42.24
N LYS A 4 56.43 35.90 41.78
CA LYS A 4 55.24 35.19 41.39
C LYS A 4 55.41 34.70 39.98
N GLY A 5 55.40 33.37 39.76
CA GLY A 5 55.35 32.75 38.46
C GLY A 5 53.91 32.75 37.92
N PHE A 6 53.70 33.29 36.69
CA PHE A 6 52.47 33.27 35.93
C PHE A 6 52.48 32.02 35.06
N ALA A 7 51.60 31.07 35.38
CA ALA A 7 51.34 29.92 34.50
C ALA A 7 50.30 30.34 33.42
N ARG A 8 50.71 30.35 32.18
CA ARG A 8 49.78 30.50 31.01
C ARG A 8 49.17 29.15 30.67
N SER A 9 47.91 28.99 30.97
CA SER A 9 47.10 27.87 30.46
C SER A 9 46.74 28.13 28.99
N ILE A 10 47.26 27.34 28.08
CA ILE A 10 46.86 27.29 26.69
C ILE A 10 45.67 26.36 26.62
N ALA A 11 44.45 26.91 26.42
CA ALA A 11 43.25 26.15 26.11
C ALA A 11 43.33 25.73 24.64
N LEU A 12 43.57 24.44 24.38
CA LEU A 12 43.35 23.84 23.05
C LEU A 12 41.83 23.80 22.77
N LEU A 13 41.34 24.70 21.93
CA LEU A 13 40.04 24.57 21.31
C LEU A 13 40.14 23.43 20.25
N SER A 14 39.68 22.25 20.59
CA SER A 14 39.40 21.19 19.63
C SER A 14 38.19 21.61 18.80
N LEU A 15 38.44 22.09 17.58
CA LEU A 15 37.41 22.20 16.54
C LEU A 15 36.92 20.79 16.22
N PHE A 16 35.82 20.38 16.77
CA PHE A 16 35.00 19.28 16.22
C PHE A 16 34.44 19.80 14.91
N SER A 17 35.14 19.51 13.82
CA SER A 17 34.60 19.61 12.47
C SER A 17 33.50 18.53 12.38
N SER A 18 32.26 18.94 12.61
CA SER A 18 31.11 18.15 12.22
C SER A 18 31.19 18.02 10.70
N PHE A 19 31.76 16.93 10.21
CA PHE A 19 31.57 16.54 8.82
C PHE A 19 30.09 16.27 8.65
N SER A 20 29.35 17.25 8.15
CA SER A 20 28.06 17.03 7.55
C SER A 20 28.32 16.06 6.41
N VAL A 21 27.95 14.81 6.57
CA VAL A 21 27.91 13.86 5.46
C VAL A 21 26.87 14.45 4.51
N LEU A 22 27.34 15.07 3.43
CA LEU A 22 26.49 15.54 2.36
C LEU A 22 25.83 14.30 1.77
N ALA A 23 24.51 14.22 1.84
CA ALA A 23 23.73 13.23 1.11
C ALA A 23 23.90 13.44 -0.39
N GLY A 24 23.62 12.43 -1.19
CA GLY A 24 23.43 12.59 -2.62
C GLY A 24 24.49 11.92 -3.49
N LYS A 25 24.49 12.36 -4.75
CA LYS A 25 25.28 11.80 -5.84
C LYS A 25 26.81 11.74 -5.56
N ALA A 26 27.35 12.73 -4.83
CA ALA A 26 28.79 12.81 -4.57
C ALA A 26 29.32 11.62 -3.76
N ASP A 27 28.53 11.08 -2.84
CA ASP A 27 28.86 9.95 -1.98
C ASP A 27 28.16 8.66 -2.41
N ASP A 28 27.53 8.65 -3.61
CA ASP A 28 26.69 7.56 -4.13
C ASP A 28 25.65 7.05 -3.11
N THR A 29 25.08 7.98 -2.32
CA THR A 29 24.16 7.71 -1.22
C THR A 29 22.82 8.36 -1.51
N LEU A 30 21.75 7.56 -1.57
CA LEU A 30 20.37 8.04 -1.58
C LEU A 30 19.85 8.13 -0.14
N VAL A 31 19.60 9.34 0.34
CA VAL A 31 18.91 9.56 1.61
C VAL A 31 17.44 9.78 1.34
N TYR A 32 16.59 8.80 1.72
CA TYR A 32 15.15 9.00 1.65
C TYR A 32 14.53 9.13 3.04
N ALA A 33 13.60 10.07 3.19
CA ALA A 33 12.92 10.33 4.45
C ALA A 33 11.43 10.00 4.39
N SER A 34 10.91 9.47 5.50
CA SER A 34 9.49 9.25 5.73
C SER A 34 9.07 9.65 7.14
N ASP A 35 7.77 9.75 7.35
CA ASP A 35 7.15 10.21 8.61
C ASP A 35 7.01 9.12 9.67
N SER A 36 7.23 7.86 9.30
CA SER A 36 6.97 6.71 10.17
C SER A 36 8.10 5.70 10.14
N GLU A 37 8.37 5.09 11.29
CA GLU A 37 9.30 3.98 11.44
C GLU A 37 8.52 2.67 11.55
N PRO A 38 8.89 1.60 10.81
CA PRO A 38 8.30 0.30 11.04
C PRO A 38 8.76 -0.27 12.38
N GLU A 39 7.83 -0.70 13.23
CA GLU A 39 8.13 -1.35 14.52
C GLU A 39 8.98 -2.60 14.34
N ASN A 40 8.84 -3.26 13.21
CA ASN A 40 9.60 -4.43 12.82
C ASN A 40 9.92 -4.36 11.33
N ILE A 41 11.19 -4.57 10.97
CA ILE A 41 11.61 -4.55 9.57
C ILE A 41 11.20 -5.83 8.81
N SER A 42 10.86 -6.91 9.54
CA SER A 42 10.40 -8.15 8.91
C SER A 42 9.09 -7.93 8.16
N PRO A 43 9.02 -8.27 6.86
CA PRO A 43 7.86 -7.98 6.01
C PRO A 43 6.56 -8.67 6.45
N TYR A 44 6.64 -9.74 7.20
CA TYR A 44 5.48 -10.45 7.73
C TYR A 44 4.97 -9.89 9.07
N HIS A 45 5.80 -9.09 9.75
CA HIS A 45 5.51 -8.54 11.08
C HIS A 45 5.38 -7.02 11.05
N ASN A 46 5.13 -6.46 9.88
CA ASN A 46 4.95 -5.04 9.63
C ASN A 46 3.80 -4.81 8.65
N ASP A 47 2.98 -3.80 8.91
CA ASP A 47 1.88 -3.36 8.04
C ASP A 47 2.08 -1.93 7.51
N LEU A 48 3.15 -1.26 7.93
CA LEU A 48 3.51 0.07 7.44
C LEU A 48 4.16 0.01 6.05
N ARG A 49 3.85 0.99 5.24
CA ARG A 49 4.39 1.12 3.89
C ARG A 49 5.92 1.20 3.87
N GLU A 50 6.50 1.88 4.85
CA GLU A 50 7.95 2.03 5.03
C GLU A 50 8.64 0.68 5.19
N GLY A 51 8.07 -0.23 5.96
CA GLY A 51 8.60 -1.59 6.12
C GLY A 51 8.49 -2.42 4.83
N VAL A 52 7.42 -2.22 4.05
CA VAL A 52 7.28 -2.87 2.73
C VAL A 52 8.33 -2.36 1.74
N ILE A 53 8.62 -1.06 1.75
CA ILE A 53 9.67 -0.45 0.90
C ILE A 53 11.05 -1.01 1.26
N LEU A 54 11.40 -1.03 2.54
CA LEU A 54 12.65 -1.61 3.03
C LEU A 54 12.73 -3.09 2.70
N GLY A 55 11.62 -3.83 2.88
CA GLY A 55 11.55 -5.25 2.57
C GLY A 55 11.93 -5.57 1.13
N ARG A 56 11.52 -4.75 0.16
CA ARG A 56 11.86 -4.92 -1.26
C ARG A 56 13.33 -4.68 -1.59
N LEU A 57 14.05 -4.00 -0.72
CA LEU A 57 15.48 -3.79 -0.87
C LEU A 57 16.30 -4.95 -0.27
N ILE A 58 15.73 -5.62 0.74
CA ILE A 58 16.45 -6.63 1.55
C ILE A 58 16.15 -8.06 1.08
N TRP A 59 14.91 -8.33 0.66
CA TRP A 59 14.45 -9.68 0.30
C TRP A 59 13.87 -9.74 -1.10
N ASP A 60 14.05 -10.88 -1.75
CA ASP A 60 13.40 -11.21 -3.01
C ASP A 60 12.24 -12.19 -2.80
N ASN A 61 11.32 -12.18 -3.74
CA ASN A 61 10.18 -13.07 -3.85
C ASN A 61 10.46 -14.22 -4.83
N LEU A 62 9.60 -15.23 -4.88
CA LEU A 62 9.71 -16.29 -5.89
C LEU A 62 9.50 -15.75 -7.31
N VAL A 63 8.59 -14.82 -7.46
CA VAL A 63 8.16 -14.24 -8.75
C VAL A 63 8.36 -12.73 -8.70
N TYR A 64 8.70 -12.12 -9.81
CA TYR A 64 8.70 -10.67 -10.00
C TYR A 64 7.53 -10.26 -10.87
N ARG A 65 6.82 -9.22 -10.47
CA ARG A 65 5.83 -8.58 -11.31
C ARG A 65 6.41 -7.30 -11.87
N ASN A 66 6.55 -7.26 -13.19
CA ASN A 66 7.03 -6.06 -13.89
C ASN A 66 6.04 -4.90 -13.64
N PRO A 67 6.48 -3.78 -13.04
CA PRO A 67 5.58 -2.70 -12.67
C PRO A 67 5.07 -1.89 -13.86
N ASP A 68 5.70 -2.02 -15.04
CA ASP A 68 5.35 -1.25 -16.23
C ASP A 68 4.27 -1.94 -17.08
N ASN A 69 4.31 -3.28 -17.19
CA ASN A 69 3.39 -4.05 -18.02
C ASN A 69 2.56 -5.08 -17.25
N GLY A 70 2.86 -5.31 -15.97
CA GLY A 70 2.13 -6.24 -15.12
C GLY A 70 2.46 -7.71 -15.32
N GLU A 71 3.42 -8.06 -16.16
CA GLU A 71 3.81 -9.45 -16.43
C GLU A 71 4.57 -10.07 -15.26
N TYR A 72 4.28 -11.35 -15.00
CA TYR A 72 5.05 -12.14 -14.03
C TYR A 72 6.30 -12.70 -14.69
N GLN A 73 7.44 -12.46 -14.07
CA GLN A 73 8.77 -12.85 -14.54
C GLN A 73 9.48 -13.72 -13.49
N PRO A 74 10.40 -14.62 -13.92
CA PRO A 74 11.23 -15.40 -13.03
C PRO A 74 12.07 -14.51 -12.10
N MET A 75 12.03 -14.80 -10.77
CA MET A 75 12.88 -14.14 -9.75
C MET A 75 13.71 -15.20 -9.02
N LEU A 76 13.40 -15.56 -7.77
CA LEU A 76 14.01 -16.71 -7.10
C LEU A 76 13.53 -18.05 -7.68
N ALA A 77 12.32 -18.11 -8.25
CA ALA A 77 11.90 -19.20 -9.12
C ALA A 77 12.25 -18.88 -10.57
N THR A 78 12.76 -19.87 -11.29
CA THR A 78 13.07 -19.78 -12.74
C THR A 78 11.88 -20.16 -13.60
N SER A 79 10.97 -20.98 -13.06
CA SER A 79 9.70 -21.35 -13.68
C SER A 79 8.71 -21.88 -12.66
N TRP A 80 7.45 -21.91 -13.03
CA TRP A 80 6.36 -22.51 -12.25
C TRP A 80 5.33 -23.19 -13.14
N LYS A 81 4.64 -24.16 -12.56
CA LYS A 81 3.60 -24.91 -13.24
C LYS A 81 2.44 -25.18 -12.30
N GLN A 82 1.23 -24.79 -12.70
CA GLN A 82 0.01 -25.25 -12.05
C GLN A 82 -0.15 -26.74 -12.34
N VAL A 83 -0.15 -27.57 -11.30
CA VAL A 83 -0.28 -29.03 -11.38
C VAL A 83 -1.74 -29.45 -11.38
N ASP A 84 -2.48 -28.86 -10.44
CA ASP A 84 -3.94 -28.97 -10.30
C ASP A 84 -4.47 -27.66 -9.69
N ASP A 85 -5.76 -27.61 -9.36
CA ASP A 85 -6.44 -26.40 -8.87
C ASP A 85 -5.84 -25.84 -7.56
N THR A 86 -5.12 -26.67 -6.80
CA THR A 86 -4.59 -26.32 -5.47
C THR A 86 -3.10 -26.59 -5.33
N THR A 87 -2.38 -26.88 -6.41
CA THR A 87 -0.96 -27.27 -6.37
C THR A 87 -0.16 -26.54 -7.43
N ILE A 88 0.94 -25.89 -7.01
CA ILE A 88 1.87 -25.20 -7.92
C ILE A 88 3.29 -25.71 -7.65
N ASP A 89 3.97 -26.19 -8.70
CA ASP A 89 5.38 -26.58 -8.65
C ASP A 89 6.27 -25.42 -9.11
N PHE A 90 7.37 -25.18 -8.39
CA PHE A 90 8.38 -24.16 -8.70
C PHE A 90 9.75 -24.81 -8.90
N GLN A 91 10.45 -24.37 -9.96
CA GLN A 91 11.87 -24.59 -10.11
C GLN A 91 12.64 -23.36 -9.62
N LEU A 92 13.62 -23.53 -8.77
CA LEU A 92 14.32 -22.44 -8.11
C LEU A 92 15.63 -22.09 -8.85
N ARG A 93 16.04 -20.83 -8.72
CA ARG A 93 17.30 -20.33 -9.25
C ARG A 93 18.46 -20.87 -8.41
N GLN A 94 19.46 -21.40 -9.10
CA GLN A 94 20.68 -21.91 -8.46
C GLN A 94 21.72 -20.80 -8.32
N GLY A 95 22.59 -20.92 -7.31
CA GLY A 95 23.73 -20.02 -7.09
C GLY A 95 23.37 -18.66 -6.47
N VAL A 96 22.11 -18.40 -6.13
CA VAL A 96 21.70 -17.21 -5.38
C VAL A 96 22.22 -17.32 -3.95
N LYS A 97 22.79 -16.22 -3.44
CA LYS A 97 23.32 -16.13 -2.07
C LYS A 97 22.50 -15.16 -1.23
N PHE A 98 22.30 -15.54 0.01
CA PHE A 98 21.90 -14.59 1.04
C PHE A 98 23.04 -13.61 1.37
N HIS A 99 22.71 -12.52 2.04
CA HIS A 99 23.68 -11.48 2.43
C HIS A 99 24.85 -11.98 3.29
N ASN A 100 24.67 -13.09 4.01
CA ASN A 100 25.70 -13.75 4.81
C ASN A 100 26.56 -14.76 4.02
N GLY A 101 26.28 -14.95 2.72
CA GLY A 101 26.97 -15.87 1.84
C GLY A 101 26.39 -17.27 1.75
N ASP A 102 25.42 -17.65 2.60
CA ASP A 102 24.73 -18.93 2.50
C ASP A 102 23.96 -19.05 1.18
N LEU A 103 23.87 -20.24 0.61
CA LEU A 103 23.13 -20.50 -0.63
C LEU A 103 21.63 -20.57 -0.38
N PHE A 104 20.84 -19.92 -1.23
CA PHE A 104 19.40 -20.07 -1.29
C PHE A 104 19.05 -21.42 -1.93
N THR A 105 18.13 -22.17 -1.27
CA THR A 105 17.70 -23.50 -1.70
C THR A 105 16.20 -23.72 -1.45
N ALA A 106 15.70 -24.89 -1.80
CA ALA A 106 14.33 -25.31 -1.51
C ALA A 106 14.02 -25.36 0.00
N ASP A 107 15.02 -25.59 0.86
CA ASP A 107 14.81 -25.62 2.31
C ASP A 107 14.37 -24.26 2.84
N ASP A 108 14.85 -23.14 2.26
CA ASP A 108 14.48 -21.78 2.65
C ASP A 108 13.03 -21.46 2.24
N VAL A 109 12.65 -21.89 1.03
CA VAL A 109 11.28 -21.71 0.52
C VAL A 109 10.27 -22.50 1.33
N VAL A 110 10.56 -23.80 1.57
CA VAL A 110 9.70 -24.68 2.36
C VAL A 110 9.57 -24.17 3.81
N PHE A 111 10.70 -23.77 4.41
CA PHE A 111 10.70 -23.13 5.72
C PHE A 111 9.81 -21.88 5.73
N THR A 112 10.04 -20.94 4.83
CA THR A 112 9.32 -19.67 4.82
C THR A 112 7.82 -19.88 4.67
N LEU A 113 7.40 -20.65 3.66
CA LEU A 113 5.97 -20.85 3.37
C LEU A 113 5.23 -21.61 4.48
N ASN A 114 5.90 -22.56 5.15
CA ASN A 114 5.31 -23.27 6.29
C ASN A 114 5.33 -22.44 7.58
N TYR A 115 6.40 -21.66 7.79
CA TYR A 115 6.52 -20.77 8.95
C TYR A 115 5.40 -19.71 8.94
N VAL A 116 5.19 -19.00 7.82
CA VAL A 116 4.24 -17.86 7.77
C VAL A 116 2.78 -18.25 7.98
N VAL A 117 2.44 -19.54 7.80
CA VAL A 117 1.09 -20.06 8.07
C VAL A 117 0.96 -20.76 9.41
N SER A 118 2.07 -20.89 10.14
CA SER A 118 2.05 -21.49 11.48
C SER A 118 1.52 -20.51 12.53
N PRO A 119 0.85 -20.97 13.60
CA PRO A 119 0.39 -20.11 14.68
C PRO A 119 1.52 -19.35 15.40
N GLU A 120 2.72 -19.93 15.43
CA GLU A 120 3.90 -19.37 16.08
C GLU A 120 4.47 -18.16 15.34
N SER A 121 4.22 -18.05 14.05
CA SER A 121 4.76 -16.96 13.22
C SER A 121 4.25 -15.57 13.62
N LYS A 122 3.02 -15.47 14.16
CA LYS A 122 2.37 -14.20 14.54
C LYS A 122 2.37 -13.16 13.40
N VAL A 123 2.19 -13.62 12.17
CA VAL A 123 2.10 -12.74 10.99
C VAL A 123 0.97 -11.74 11.18
N VAL A 124 1.25 -10.42 11.00
CA VAL A 124 0.26 -9.36 11.17
C VAL A 124 -0.64 -9.20 9.94
N THR A 125 -0.11 -9.49 8.74
CA THR A 125 -0.83 -9.41 7.45
C THR A 125 -1.32 -10.79 7.01
N VAL A 126 -2.08 -11.46 7.88
CA VAL A 126 -2.54 -12.87 7.71
C VAL A 126 -3.18 -13.10 6.33
N GLN A 127 -3.97 -12.14 5.84
CA GLN A 127 -4.63 -12.23 4.53
C GLN A 127 -3.67 -12.35 3.33
N ASN A 128 -2.39 -12.01 3.52
CA ASN A 128 -1.38 -12.16 2.48
C ASN A 128 -0.86 -13.59 2.34
N VAL A 129 -1.09 -14.43 3.34
CA VAL A 129 -0.54 -15.79 3.43
C VAL A 129 -1.59 -16.87 3.75
N ASP A 130 -2.79 -16.52 4.20
CA ASP A 130 -3.81 -17.46 4.68
C ASP A 130 -4.36 -18.41 3.60
N TRP A 131 -4.10 -18.13 2.33
CA TRP A 131 -4.42 -19.01 1.21
C TRP A 131 -3.45 -20.17 1.04
N ILE A 132 -2.25 -20.10 1.63
CA ILE A 132 -1.24 -21.15 1.64
C ILE A 132 -1.66 -22.26 2.62
N LYS A 133 -1.55 -23.51 2.21
CA LYS A 133 -1.73 -24.68 3.06
C LYS A 133 -0.41 -25.18 3.62
N SER A 134 0.55 -25.46 2.72
CA SER A 134 1.89 -25.95 3.06
C SER A 134 2.79 -25.89 1.84
N ALA A 135 4.09 -26.06 2.05
CA ALA A 135 5.06 -26.33 0.99
C ALA A 135 5.88 -27.57 1.30
N GLU A 136 6.28 -28.31 0.26
CA GLU A 136 7.13 -29.48 0.36
C GLU A 136 8.31 -29.42 -0.62
N LYS A 137 9.43 -30.01 -0.19
CA LYS A 137 10.64 -30.11 -0.99
C LYS A 137 10.51 -31.28 -1.97
N LEU A 138 10.66 -31.01 -3.27
CA LEU A 138 10.74 -32.04 -4.31
C LEU A 138 12.20 -32.37 -4.71
N GLY A 139 13.10 -31.44 -4.45
CA GLY A 139 14.53 -31.52 -4.71
C GLY A 139 15.25 -30.27 -4.17
N ASP A 140 16.58 -30.20 -4.25
CA ASP A 140 17.33 -29.06 -3.69
C ASP A 140 16.95 -27.70 -4.29
N TYR A 141 16.40 -27.70 -5.50
CA TYR A 141 15.94 -26.51 -6.23
C TYR A 141 14.53 -26.70 -6.82
N SER A 142 13.71 -27.52 -6.18
CA SER A 142 12.35 -27.78 -6.62
C SER A 142 11.41 -27.87 -5.42
N VAL A 143 10.31 -27.13 -5.46
CA VAL A 143 9.34 -26.99 -4.36
C VAL A 143 7.94 -27.13 -4.91
N ARG A 144 7.08 -27.81 -4.15
CA ARG A 144 5.63 -27.83 -4.36
C ARG A 144 4.93 -27.00 -3.32
N LEU A 145 4.10 -26.08 -3.76
CA LEU A 145 3.21 -25.27 -2.95
C LEU A 145 1.80 -25.84 -3.00
N HIS A 146 1.23 -26.16 -1.84
CA HIS A 146 -0.15 -26.55 -1.67
C HIS A 146 -1.00 -25.37 -1.20
N LEU A 147 -2.13 -25.15 -1.83
CA LEU A 147 -3.11 -24.13 -1.51
C LEU A 147 -4.26 -24.73 -0.70
N LYS A 148 -4.90 -23.96 0.17
CA LYS A 148 -6.09 -24.43 0.93
C LYS A 148 -7.30 -24.66 0.02
N LYS A 149 -7.38 -23.89 -1.07
CA LYS A 149 -8.40 -23.94 -2.13
C LYS A 149 -7.82 -23.29 -3.37
N PRO A 150 -8.46 -23.39 -4.56
CA PRO A 150 -8.02 -22.65 -5.73
C PRO A 150 -7.83 -21.17 -5.40
N PHE A 151 -6.66 -20.62 -5.75
CA PHE A 151 -6.32 -19.23 -5.46
C PHE A 151 -5.61 -18.59 -6.66
N PRO A 152 -6.35 -18.16 -7.69
CA PRO A 152 -5.81 -17.60 -8.92
C PRO A 152 -4.83 -16.45 -8.74
N PRO A 153 -4.96 -15.53 -7.72
CA PRO A 153 -3.99 -14.46 -7.54
C PRO A 153 -2.69 -14.90 -6.84
N ALA A 154 -2.41 -16.19 -6.71
CA ALA A 154 -1.22 -16.70 -6.00
C ALA A 154 0.09 -16.04 -6.49
N LEU A 155 0.28 -15.91 -7.81
CA LEU A 155 1.48 -15.28 -8.37
C LEU A 155 1.57 -13.78 -8.02
N GLU A 156 0.45 -13.09 -7.94
CA GLU A 156 0.42 -11.68 -7.50
C GLU A 156 0.93 -11.56 -6.06
N TYR A 157 0.46 -12.41 -5.15
CA TYR A 157 0.90 -12.41 -3.77
C TYR A 157 2.36 -12.88 -3.64
N LEU A 158 2.77 -13.91 -4.38
CA LEU A 158 4.16 -14.40 -4.42
C LEU A 158 5.13 -13.43 -5.09
N SER A 159 4.65 -12.42 -5.80
CA SER A 159 5.49 -11.36 -6.39
C SER A 159 5.61 -10.11 -5.53
N ASN A 160 4.80 -10.00 -4.49
CA ASN A 160 4.70 -8.76 -3.69
C ASN A 160 4.82 -9.00 -2.18
N ALA A 161 4.03 -9.91 -1.64
CA ALA A 161 3.77 -10.01 -0.20
C ALA A 161 4.46 -11.19 0.49
N VAL A 162 5.13 -12.07 -0.26
CA VAL A 162 5.68 -13.34 0.26
C VAL A 162 7.17 -13.47 -0.09
N PRO A 163 8.06 -12.65 0.50
CA PRO A 163 9.51 -12.75 0.31
C PRO A 163 10.10 -13.94 1.07
N MET A 164 11.24 -14.48 0.58
CA MET A 164 11.86 -15.68 1.14
C MET A 164 12.88 -15.37 2.24
N PHE A 165 12.85 -16.14 3.31
CA PHE A 165 13.73 -16.03 4.47
C PHE A 165 14.84 -17.08 4.46
N PRO A 166 16.05 -16.78 4.99
CA PRO A 166 17.13 -17.74 5.20
C PRO A 166 16.83 -18.65 6.40
N LYS A 167 16.43 -19.89 6.15
CA LYS A 167 16.04 -20.86 7.19
C LYS A 167 17.06 -20.96 8.30
N LYS A 168 18.30 -21.34 7.96
CA LYS A 168 19.35 -21.59 8.94
C LYS A 168 19.60 -20.40 9.86
N TYR A 169 19.74 -19.22 9.28
CA TYR A 169 19.96 -18.00 10.06
C TYR A 169 18.76 -17.62 10.92
N PHE A 170 17.54 -17.75 10.37
CA PHE A 170 16.34 -17.44 11.10
C PHE A 170 16.15 -18.39 12.31
N GLU A 171 16.41 -19.70 12.15
CA GLU A 171 16.35 -20.68 13.23
C GLU A 171 17.40 -20.42 14.31
N GLU A 172 18.57 -19.90 13.94
CA GLU A 172 19.66 -19.55 14.86
C GLU A 172 19.33 -18.33 15.73
N VAL A 173 18.80 -17.25 15.14
CA VAL A 173 18.62 -15.95 15.81
C VAL A 173 17.20 -15.66 16.27
N GLY A 174 16.23 -16.40 15.76
CA GLY A 174 14.80 -16.16 15.97
C GLY A 174 14.30 -14.82 15.42
N LEU A 175 13.00 -14.55 15.52
CA LEU A 175 12.39 -13.33 15.00
C LEU A 175 13.05 -12.04 15.55
N ALA A 176 13.33 -11.99 16.83
CA ALA A 176 13.92 -10.79 17.46
C ALA A 176 15.35 -10.51 16.97
N GLY A 177 16.18 -11.54 16.77
CA GLY A 177 17.51 -11.42 16.20
C GLY A 177 17.44 -11.04 14.72
N PHE A 178 16.55 -11.67 13.97
CA PHE A 178 16.33 -11.41 12.57
C PHE A 178 15.87 -9.97 12.30
N SER A 179 15.01 -9.42 13.15
CA SER A 179 14.55 -8.03 13.03
C SER A 179 15.65 -7.00 13.32
N ARG A 180 16.61 -7.35 14.18
CA ARG A 180 17.76 -6.46 14.49
C ARG A 180 18.86 -6.52 13.45
N LYS A 181 19.04 -7.66 12.79
CA LYS A 181 20.04 -7.88 11.74
C LYS A 181 19.39 -8.69 10.60
N PRO A 182 18.55 -8.07 9.79
CA PRO A 182 17.88 -8.76 8.70
C PRO A 182 18.86 -9.20 7.61
N ILE A 183 18.66 -10.42 7.14
CA ILE A 183 19.43 -11.03 6.04
C ILE A 183 18.44 -11.52 5.00
N GLY A 184 18.67 -11.15 3.74
CA GLY A 184 17.89 -11.57 2.59
C GLY A 184 18.77 -11.87 1.40
N THR A 185 18.16 -12.08 0.25
CA THR A 185 18.82 -12.25 -1.05
C THR A 185 18.88 -10.95 -1.84
N GLY A 186 18.23 -9.89 -1.35
CA GLY A 186 17.91 -8.67 -2.08
C GLY A 186 19.10 -7.82 -2.51
N PRO A 187 18.81 -6.75 -3.28
CA PRO A 187 19.83 -5.88 -3.88
C PRO A 187 20.61 -5.04 -2.87
N TYR A 188 20.13 -4.88 -1.64
CA TYR A 188 20.81 -4.11 -0.59
C TYR A 188 20.92 -4.90 0.71
N LYS A 189 22.09 -4.79 1.37
CA LYS A 189 22.41 -5.38 2.68
C LYS A 189 22.26 -4.32 3.78
N VAL A 190 21.55 -4.63 4.84
CA VAL A 190 21.45 -3.75 6.02
C VAL A 190 22.78 -3.71 6.75
N THR A 191 23.31 -2.51 6.96
CA THR A 191 24.56 -2.26 7.70
C THR A 191 24.32 -1.70 9.08
N ALA A 192 23.23 -0.93 9.29
CA ALA A 192 22.84 -0.42 10.58
C ALA A 192 21.32 -0.21 10.67
N ILE A 193 20.75 -0.46 11.84
CA ILE A 193 19.40 -0.05 12.24
C ILE A 193 19.55 0.75 13.52
N ALA A 194 19.08 2.01 13.53
CA ALA A 194 19.06 2.88 14.68
C ALA A 194 17.61 3.31 14.95
N THR A 195 17.04 2.81 16.04
CA THR A 195 15.63 3.07 16.41
C THR A 195 15.40 4.56 16.57
N GLY A 196 14.35 5.08 15.95
CA GLY A 196 14.02 6.50 15.91
C GLY A 196 14.83 7.33 14.90
N GLU A 197 15.87 6.76 14.29
CA GLU A 197 16.72 7.44 13.31
C GLU A 197 16.54 6.89 11.91
N GLY A 198 16.56 5.55 11.75
CA GLY A 198 16.34 4.87 10.46
C GLY A 198 17.22 3.66 10.20
N VAL A 199 17.44 3.37 8.90
CA VAL A 199 18.13 2.18 8.42
C VAL A 199 19.16 2.55 7.36
N LYS A 200 20.39 2.04 7.50
CA LYS A 200 21.46 2.18 6.50
C LYS A 200 21.67 0.86 5.77
N MET A 201 21.84 0.95 4.48
CA MET A 201 22.00 -0.20 3.61
C MET A 201 23.08 0.07 2.55
N ASP A 202 23.84 -0.95 2.24
CA ASP A 202 24.84 -0.93 1.17
C ASP A 202 24.41 -1.86 0.03
N LYS A 203 24.76 -1.49 -1.18
CA LYS A 203 24.57 -2.30 -2.37
C LYS A 203 25.15 -3.71 -2.15
N ASN A 204 24.37 -4.73 -2.51
CA ASN A 204 24.81 -6.12 -2.47
C ASN A 204 25.68 -6.45 -3.70
N PRO A 205 27.01 -6.60 -3.57
CA PRO A 205 27.88 -6.90 -4.70
C PRO A 205 27.67 -8.30 -5.29
N ASP A 206 27.10 -9.22 -4.48
CA ASP A 206 26.79 -10.60 -4.87
C ASP A 206 25.36 -10.78 -5.38
N TYR A 207 24.63 -9.66 -5.63
CA TYR A 207 23.26 -9.75 -6.14
C TYR A 207 23.25 -10.47 -7.49
N PHE A 208 22.35 -11.45 -7.65
CA PHE A 208 22.36 -12.31 -8.85
C PHE A 208 22.06 -11.49 -10.13
N LYS A 209 22.92 -11.73 -11.16
CA LYS A 209 22.96 -10.88 -12.37
C LYS A 209 21.71 -10.91 -13.22
N ASP A 210 21.00 -12.05 -13.20
CA ASP A 210 19.79 -12.28 -14.02
C ASP A 210 18.51 -11.82 -13.31
N SER A 211 18.60 -10.94 -12.32
CA SER A 211 17.42 -10.39 -11.66
C SER A 211 16.58 -9.57 -12.65
N PRO A 212 15.26 -9.83 -12.74
CA PRO A 212 14.38 -9.09 -13.65
C PRO A 212 14.21 -7.61 -13.27
N GLN A 213 14.50 -7.25 -12.02
CA GLN A 213 14.54 -5.84 -11.59
C GLN A 213 15.87 -5.14 -11.88
N GLY A 214 16.84 -5.85 -12.49
CA GLY A 214 18.17 -5.34 -12.80
C GLY A 214 19.09 -5.28 -11.59
N GLN A 215 20.25 -4.64 -11.78
CA GLN A 215 21.24 -4.44 -10.73
C GLN A 215 21.05 -3.10 -10.04
N PRO A 216 21.23 -2.99 -8.71
CA PRO A 216 21.17 -1.71 -8.00
C PRO A 216 22.26 -0.77 -8.55
N LYS A 217 21.87 0.50 -8.82
CA LYS A 217 22.78 1.48 -9.43
C LYS A 217 23.35 2.46 -8.39
N ILE A 218 22.67 2.64 -7.26
CA ILE A 218 23.08 3.51 -6.16
C ILE A 218 23.85 2.68 -5.15
N GLY A 219 24.99 3.17 -4.64
CA GLY A 219 25.86 2.43 -3.74
C GLY A 219 25.29 2.27 -2.33
N HIS A 220 24.66 3.31 -1.81
CA HIS A 220 24.18 3.36 -0.43
C HIS A 220 22.74 3.89 -0.38
N ILE A 221 21.94 3.33 0.50
CA ILE A 221 20.58 3.85 0.80
C ILE A 221 20.48 4.08 2.30
N ASN A 222 20.13 5.32 2.69
CA ASN A 222 19.86 5.71 4.05
C ASN A 222 18.38 6.07 4.18
N PHE A 223 17.61 5.24 4.87
CA PHE A 223 16.28 5.60 5.30
C PHE A 223 16.38 6.44 6.59
N ARG A 224 15.71 7.60 6.61
CA ARG A 224 15.61 8.47 7.78
C ARG A 224 14.16 8.65 8.21
N VAL A 225 13.95 8.56 9.51
CA VAL A 225 12.64 8.85 10.12
C VAL A 225 12.60 10.32 10.50
N ILE A 226 11.76 11.10 9.83
CA ILE A 226 11.55 12.53 10.14
C ILE A 226 10.03 12.74 10.16
N ALA A 227 9.44 12.69 11.35
CA ALA A 227 7.99 12.72 11.53
C ALA A 227 7.35 14.04 11.09
N ASP A 228 8.00 15.15 11.37
CA ASP A 228 7.53 16.49 11.02
C ASP A 228 7.72 16.79 9.54
N ALA A 229 6.64 17.16 8.83
CA ALA A 229 6.63 17.38 7.39
C ALA A 229 7.47 18.60 6.98
N GLU A 230 7.41 19.69 7.74
CA GLU A 230 8.16 20.92 7.45
C GLU A 230 9.67 20.66 7.59
N THR A 231 10.08 19.91 8.63
CA THR A 231 11.47 19.48 8.80
C THR A 231 11.95 18.62 7.64
N ARG A 232 11.13 17.66 7.18
CA ARG A 232 11.49 16.83 6.01
C ARG A 232 11.72 17.66 4.75
N LEU A 233 10.85 18.64 4.49
CA LEU A 233 10.99 19.53 3.34
C LEU A 233 12.18 20.48 3.48
N ALA A 234 12.44 21.01 4.66
CA ALA A 234 13.62 21.84 4.94
C ALA A 234 14.92 21.04 4.69
N GLU A 235 14.98 19.79 5.14
CA GLU A 235 16.11 18.89 4.88
C GLU A 235 16.27 18.57 3.39
N LEU A 236 15.18 18.38 2.65
CA LEU A 236 15.23 18.21 1.19
C LEU A 236 15.77 19.46 0.49
N MET A 237 15.31 20.65 0.88
CA MET A 237 15.76 21.92 0.30
C MET A 237 17.24 22.22 0.58
N THR A 238 17.77 21.76 1.73
CA THR A 238 19.16 21.99 2.15
C THR A 238 20.11 20.84 1.81
N GLY A 239 19.61 19.75 1.21
CA GLY A 239 20.43 18.61 0.77
C GLY A 239 20.75 17.58 1.87
N GLY A 240 20.05 17.62 3.00
CA GLY A 240 20.10 16.57 4.04
C GLY A 240 19.25 15.33 3.70
N VAL A 241 18.33 15.47 2.75
CA VAL A 241 17.47 14.42 2.21
C VAL A 241 17.44 14.55 0.68
N ASP A 242 17.46 13.43 -0.03
CA ASP A 242 17.41 13.40 -1.49
C ASP A 242 16.01 13.11 -2.04
N TRP A 243 15.16 12.45 -1.25
CA TRP A 243 13.84 12.02 -1.67
C TRP A 243 12.87 11.93 -0.48
N THR A 244 11.64 12.44 -0.70
CA THR A 244 10.51 12.29 0.23
C THR A 244 9.20 12.14 -0.53
N TRP A 245 8.16 11.74 0.19
CA TRP A 245 6.82 11.51 -0.35
C TRP A 245 5.72 12.09 0.54
N ARG A 246 4.45 11.93 0.10
CA ARG A 246 3.29 12.47 0.83
C ARG A 246 3.38 13.96 1.04
N VAL A 247 3.99 14.65 0.05
CA VAL A 247 4.08 16.11 0.07
C VAL A 247 2.69 16.70 -0.17
N ALA A 248 2.27 17.62 0.70
CA ALA A 248 0.97 18.27 0.57
C ALA A 248 0.87 19.04 -0.77
N PRO A 249 -0.31 19.14 -1.40
CA PRO A 249 -0.45 19.74 -2.72
C PRO A 249 0.09 21.17 -2.84
N ASP A 250 -0.14 22.03 -1.84
CA ASP A 250 0.34 23.41 -1.75
C ASP A 250 1.87 23.47 -1.62
N GLN A 251 2.45 22.60 -0.80
CA GLN A 251 3.91 22.47 -0.65
C GLN A 251 4.55 21.94 -1.94
N ALA A 252 3.91 20.98 -2.61
CA ALA A 252 4.36 20.44 -3.88
C ALA A 252 4.45 21.55 -4.97
N GLU A 253 3.47 22.45 -5.05
CA GLU A 253 3.52 23.58 -5.98
C GLU A 253 4.67 24.55 -5.65
N ASN A 254 4.92 24.83 -4.38
CA ASN A 254 6.03 25.70 -3.97
C ASN A 254 7.40 25.08 -4.33
N LEU A 255 7.56 23.76 -4.13
CA LEU A 255 8.81 23.07 -4.44
C LEU A 255 9.10 22.97 -5.94
N LYS A 256 8.09 22.97 -6.82
CA LYS A 256 8.28 23.00 -8.29
C LYS A 256 9.04 24.23 -8.78
N ALA A 257 9.01 25.33 -8.02
CA ALA A 257 9.75 26.55 -8.36
C ALA A 257 11.27 26.44 -8.08
N MET A 258 11.72 25.39 -7.39
CA MET A 258 13.12 25.23 -6.99
C MET A 258 13.89 24.44 -8.07
N PRO A 259 14.95 25.01 -8.67
CA PRO A 259 15.62 24.42 -9.85
C PRO A 259 16.39 23.13 -9.53
N ASN A 260 16.75 22.91 -8.25
CA ASN A 260 17.47 21.73 -7.78
C ASN A 260 16.54 20.58 -7.34
N LEU A 261 15.23 20.78 -7.39
CA LEU A 261 14.24 19.79 -7.01
C LEU A 261 13.33 19.40 -8.17
N VAL A 262 12.78 18.20 -8.08
CA VAL A 262 11.72 17.71 -8.96
C VAL A 262 10.55 17.28 -8.08
N VAL A 263 9.35 17.69 -8.46
CA VAL A 263 8.11 17.19 -7.88
C VAL A 263 7.36 16.39 -8.93
N THR A 264 7.08 15.14 -8.62
CA THR A 264 6.29 14.26 -9.49
C THR A 264 5.06 13.78 -8.75
N SER A 265 3.89 13.95 -9.37
CA SER A 265 2.65 13.34 -8.87
C SER A 265 2.44 11.98 -9.54
N GLY A 266 2.04 10.99 -8.76
CA GLY A 266 1.70 9.65 -9.25
C GLY A 266 0.30 9.25 -8.85
N ALA A 267 -0.49 8.72 -9.80
CA ALA A 267 -1.75 8.05 -9.48
C ALA A 267 -1.48 6.86 -8.57
N THR A 268 -2.32 6.64 -7.56
CA THR A 268 -2.23 5.48 -6.69
C THR A 268 -3.45 4.58 -6.86
N MET A 269 -3.28 3.29 -6.56
CA MET A 269 -4.39 2.34 -6.52
C MET A 269 -5.26 2.48 -5.26
N ARG A 270 -4.93 3.41 -4.38
CA ARG A 270 -5.79 3.78 -3.26
C ARG A 270 -7.00 4.52 -3.77
N ILE A 271 -8.18 4.04 -3.39
CA ILE A 271 -9.46 4.66 -3.74
C ILE A 271 -10.12 5.24 -2.50
N GLY A 272 -10.77 6.41 -2.65
CA GLY A 272 -11.66 7.01 -1.66
C GLY A 272 -13.12 6.72 -2.01
N PHE A 273 -13.94 6.39 -1.01
CA PHE A 273 -15.35 6.05 -1.21
C PHE A 273 -16.19 6.26 0.04
N LEU A 274 -17.49 6.39 -0.15
CA LEU A 274 -18.46 6.30 0.95
C LEU A 274 -19.06 4.89 0.98
N ILE A 275 -19.19 4.33 2.17
CA ILE A 275 -20.04 3.15 2.45
C ILE A 275 -21.39 3.68 2.96
N LEU A 276 -22.48 3.18 2.40
CA LEU A 276 -23.86 3.56 2.75
C LEU A 276 -24.56 2.37 3.41
N ASP A 277 -25.22 2.59 4.55
CA ASP A 277 -25.91 1.53 5.31
C ASP A 277 -27.18 1.05 4.60
N ALA A 278 -27.01 0.35 3.48
CA ALA A 278 -28.12 -0.16 2.69
C ALA A 278 -29.00 -1.17 3.46
N ARG A 279 -28.48 -1.78 4.52
CA ARG A 279 -29.23 -2.71 5.38
C ARG A 279 -30.07 -1.97 6.42
N GLY A 280 -29.80 -0.70 6.69
CA GLY A 280 -30.46 0.09 7.71
C GLY A 280 -30.22 -0.43 9.13
N THR A 281 -29.01 -0.89 9.40
CA THR A 281 -28.62 -1.39 10.72
C THR A 281 -28.32 -0.27 11.71
N SER A 282 -28.00 0.93 11.22
CA SER A 282 -27.65 2.09 12.03
C SER A 282 -28.85 2.68 12.78
N SER A 283 -30.05 2.59 12.21
CA SER A 283 -31.31 2.91 12.89
C SER A 283 -32.49 2.24 12.19
N ALA A 284 -33.60 2.03 12.93
CA ALA A 284 -34.83 1.44 12.37
C ALA A 284 -35.38 2.24 11.18
N ASP A 285 -35.25 3.57 11.23
CA ASP A 285 -35.75 4.51 10.23
C ASP A 285 -34.63 5.08 9.34
N SER A 286 -33.53 4.35 9.18
CA SER A 286 -32.38 4.79 8.38
C SER A 286 -32.82 5.12 6.93
N PRO A 287 -32.65 6.37 6.46
CA PRO A 287 -32.94 6.74 5.07
C PRO A 287 -32.11 5.96 4.07
N MET A 288 -30.93 5.46 4.50
CA MET A 288 -29.99 4.68 3.65
C MET A 288 -30.58 3.35 3.17
N LYS A 289 -31.66 2.82 3.76
CA LYS A 289 -32.38 1.63 3.26
C LYS A 289 -32.93 1.85 1.86
N HIS A 290 -33.38 3.08 1.55
CA HIS A 290 -34.01 3.40 0.27
C HIS A 290 -32.94 3.53 -0.83
N LEU A 291 -33.05 2.72 -1.87
CA LEU A 291 -32.15 2.77 -3.03
C LEU A 291 -32.08 4.19 -3.61
N LYS A 292 -33.22 4.88 -3.75
CA LYS A 292 -33.28 6.24 -4.29
C LYS A 292 -32.51 7.25 -3.45
N VAL A 293 -32.45 7.09 -2.13
CA VAL A 293 -31.62 7.93 -1.24
C VAL A 293 -30.14 7.67 -1.53
N ARG A 294 -29.71 6.42 -1.65
CA ARG A 294 -28.31 6.09 -1.96
C ARG A 294 -27.90 6.57 -3.36
N GLN A 295 -28.80 6.46 -4.33
CA GLN A 295 -28.61 7.03 -5.67
C GLN A 295 -28.54 8.57 -5.63
N ALA A 296 -29.40 9.22 -4.85
CA ALA A 296 -29.37 10.68 -4.66
C ALA A 296 -28.01 11.14 -4.08
N ILE A 297 -27.49 10.43 -3.07
CA ILE A 297 -26.14 10.69 -2.54
C ILE A 297 -25.09 10.60 -3.64
N ASN A 298 -25.16 9.58 -4.50
CA ASN A 298 -24.24 9.40 -5.60
C ASN A 298 -24.32 10.55 -6.64
N TYR A 299 -25.52 11.03 -6.98
CA TYR A 299 -25.73 12.18 -7.87
C TYR A 299 -25.36 13.52 -7.23
N ALA A 300 -25.44 13.63 -5.90
CA ALA A 300 -25.13 14.86 -5.18
C ALA A 300 -23.64 15.19 -5.11
N ILE A 301 -22.73 14.23 -5.32
CA ILE A 301 -21.31 14.40 -5.09
C ILE A 301 -20.58 14.81 -6.38
N ASN A 302 -19.91 15.95 -6.34
CA ASN A 302 -19.05 16.46 -7.42
C ASN A 302 -17.66 15.75 -7.36
N ARG A 303 -17.56 14.56 -7.98
CA ARG A 303 -16.32 13.76 -8.00
C ARG A 303 -15.20 14.45 -8.75
N ASP A 304 -15.52 15.14 -9.85
CA ASP A 304 -14.53 15.89 -10.65
C ASP A 304 -13.90 17.01 -9.82
N GLY A 305 -14.73 17.75 -9.08
CA GLY A 305 -14.27 18.79 -8.17
C GLY A 305 -13.39 18.23 -7.04
N LEU A 306 -13.80 17.10 -6.42
CA LEU A 306 -13.01 16.44 -5.38
C LEU A 306 -11.66 15.99 -5.93
N ALA A 307 -11.64 15.28 -7.07
CA ALA A 307 -10.43 14.74 -7.65
C ALA A 307 -9.46 15.84 -8.10
N SER A 308 -9.96 16.86 -8.82
CA SER A 308 -9.11 17.88 -9.44
C SER A 308 -8.67 19.00 -8.51
N GLN A 309 -9.53 19.41 -7.56
CA GLN A 309 -9.28 20.60 -6.73
C GLN A 309 -8.79 20.27 -5.32
N LEU A 310 -9.20 19.13 -4.75
CA LEU A 310 -8.80 18.76 -3.40
C LEU A 310 -7.68 17.70 -3.38
N VAL A 311 -7.85 16.60 -4.12
CA VAL A 311 -6.81 15.57 -4.18
C VAL A 311 -5.68 16.02 -5.08
N GLY A 312 -6.02 16.57 -6.26
CA GLY A 312 -5.04 17.12 -7.22
C GLY A 312 -4.18 16.05 -7.91
N GLY A 313 -3.10 16.49 -8.55
CA GLY A 313 -2.13 15.62 -9.21
C GLY A 313 -2.77 14.69 -10.26
N GLU A 314 -2.50 13.40 -10.15
CA GLU A 314 -2.99 12.36 -11.05
C GLU A 314 -4.29 11.68 -10.57
N SER A 315 -5.00 12.31 -9.64
CA SER A 315 -6.30 11.82 -9.19
C SER A 315 -7.35 11.88 -10.30
N LYS A 316 -8.19 10.85 -10.38
CA LYS A 316 -9.31 10.76 -11.32
C LYS A 316 -10.59 10.39 -10.57
N PRO A 317 -11.75 10.87 -11.01
CA PRO A 317 -13.04 10.45 -10.47
C PRO A 317 -13.28 8.97 -10.74
N LEU A 318 -13.91 8.27 -9.79
CA LEU A 318 -14.24 6.86 -9.88
C LEU A 318 -15.75 6.63 -9.77
N GLN A 319 -16.24 5.62 -10.52
CA GLN A 319 -17.63 5.17 -10.50
C GLN A 319 -17.75 3.69 -10.06
N VAL A 320 -16.60 3.01 -9.86
CA VAL A 320 -16.52 1.58 -9.60
C VAL A 320 -15.77 1.30 -8.30
N ALA A 321 -16.10 0.19 -7.63
CA ALA A 321 -15.53 -0.19 -6.33
C ALA A 321 -14.17 -0.93 -6.44
N CYS A 322 -13.33 -0.51 -7.37
CA CYS A 322 -11.97 -1.02 -7.58
C CYS A 322 -11.09 0.04 -8.26
N TYR A 323 -9.77 -0.15 -8.25
CA TYR A 323 -8.87 0.67 -9.04
C TYR A 323 -8.78 0.14 -10.49
N PRO A 324 -8.93 1.00 -11.51
CA PRO A 324 -9.02 0.57 -12.92
C PRO A 324 -7.86 -0.30 -13.43
N GLY A 325 -6.66 -0.20 -12.81
CA GLY A 325 -5.51 -1.03 -13.15
C GLY A 325 -5.50 -2.43 -12.52
N GLN A 326 -6.47 -2.76 -11.66
CA GLN A 326 -6.56 -4.09 -11.06
C GLN A 326 -7.16 -5.11 -12.03
N PHE A 327 -6.64 -6.33 -12.01
CA PHE A 327 -7.24 -7.43 -12.78
C PHE A 327 -8.72 -7.59 -12.42
N GLY A 328 -9.58 -7.66 -13.42
CA GLY A 328 -11.01 -7.83 -13.25
C GLY A 328 -11.78 -6.56 -12.85
N CYS A 329 -11.12 -5.42 -12.72
CA CYS A 329 -11.79 -4.13 -12.53
C CYS A 329 -12.35 -3.60 -13.85
N ASP A 330 -13.61 -3.92 -14.13
CA ASP A 330 -14.31 -3.44 -15.32
C ASP A 330 -15.06 -2.15 -15.01
N THR A 331 -14.50 -1.01 -15.43
CA THR A 331 -15.10 0.31 -15.23
C THR A 331 -16.39 0.49 -16.05
N SER A 332 -16.57 -0.25 -17.16
CA SER A 332 -17.77 -0.18 -17.98
C SER A 332 -18.99 -0.85 -17.36
N ALA A 333 -18.77 -1.69 -16.34
CA ALA A 333 -19.85 -2.35 -15.59
C ALA A 333 -20.59 -1.42 -14.64
N ALA A 334 -19.99 -0.27 -14.28
CA ALA A 334 -20.57 0.64 -13.30
C ALA A 334 -21.74 1.45 -13.84
N THR A 335 -22.79 1.58 -13.03
CA THR A 335 -23.77 2.65 -13.24
C THR A 335 -23.10 3.99 -13.00
N VAL A 336 -23.17 4.87 -14.01
CA VAL A 336 -22.54 6.20 -13.94
C VAL A 336 -23.47 7.19 -13.24
N TYR A 337 -22.97 7.78 -12.17
CA TYR A 337 -23.65 8.83 -11.40
C TYR A 337 -22.95 10.17 -11.64
N ASN A 338 -23.28 10.85 -12.75
CA ASN A 338 -22.77 12.19 -13.01
C ASN A 338 -23.32 13.18 -11.96
N TYR A 339 -22.55 14.19 -11.60
CA TYR A 339 -22.97 15.24 -10.67
C TYR A 339 -24.23 15.93 -11.18
N ASP A 340 -25.35 15.72 -10.47
CA ASP A 340 -26.66 16.28 -10.80
C ASP A 340 -27.48 16.52 -9.51
N PRO A 341 -27.29 17.67 -8.86
CA PRO A 341 -28.05 18.02 -7.65
C PRO A 341 -29.56 18.09 -7.85
N ALA A 342 -30.03 18.42 -9.07
CA ALA A 342 -31.47 18.49 -9.36
C ALA A 342 -32.08 17.08 -9.35
N LYS A 343 -31.42 16.12 -10.00
CA LYS A 343 -31.80 14.70 -9.98
C LYS A 343 -31.72 14.11 -8.57
N ALA A 344 -30.68 14.48 -7.80
CA ALA A 344 -30.57 14.07 -6.41
C ALA A 344 -31.78 14.51 -5.58
N LYS A 345 -32.19 15.78 -5.68
CA LYS A 345 -33.39 16.30 -5.00
C LYS A 345 -34.69 15.59 -5.42
N ALA A 346 -34.84 15.32 -6.73
CA ALA A 346 -35.98 14.57 -7.24
C ALA A 346 -36.04 13.17 -6.63
N LEU A 347 -34.92 12.44 -6.60
CA LEU A 347 -34.85 11.10 -6.01
C LEU A 347 -35.11 11.09 -4.50
N LEU A 348 -34.68 12.14 -3.76
CA LEU A 348 -34.98 12.29 -2.35
C LEU A 348 -36.50 12.50 -2.14
N ALA A 349 -37.13 13.34 -2.95
CA ALA A 349 -38.59 13.56 -2.89
C ALA A 349 -39.34 12.26 -3.19
N GLU A 350 -38.98 11.52 -4.20
CA GLU A 350 -39.54 10.22 -4.55
C GLU A 350 -39.34 9.15 -3.46
N ALA A 351 -38.30 9.28 -2.64
CA ALA A 351 -38.05 8.42 -1.49
C ALA A 351 -38.76 8.85 -0.22
N GLY A 352 -39.56 9.95 -0.25
CA GLY A 352 -40.29 10.46 0.89
C GLY A 352 -39.54 11.53 1.70
N TYR A 353 -38.44 12.06 1.17
CA TYR A 353 -37.63 13.10 1.82
C TYR A 353 -37.55 14.40 1.00
N PRO A 354 -38.67 15.06 0.64
CA PRO A 354 -38.66 16.25 -0.22
C PRO A 354 -37.90 17.43 0.40
N ASN A 355 -37.82 17.48 1.74
CA ASN A 355 -37.08 18.51 2.48
C ASN A 355 -35.69 18.02 2.97
N GLY A 356 -35.25 16.85 2.50
CA GLY A 356 -34.02 16.23 2.98
C GLY A 356 -34.14 15.58 4.37
N PHE A 357 -33.01 15.34 5.04
CA PHE A 357 -32.96 14.72 6.36
C PHE A 357 -31.62 15.00 7.06
N GLU A 358 -31.62 14.81 8.39
CA GLU A 358 -30.40 14.83 9.21
C GLU A 358 -29.73 13.44 9.23
N THR A 359 -28.41 13.40 9.19
CA THR A 359 -27.64 12.15 9.31
C THR A 359 -26.25 12.41 9.87
N GLU A 360 -25.43 11.36 9.97
CA GLU A 360 -24.04 11.45 10.36
C GLU A 360 -23.15 10.82 9.27
N ILE A 361 -21.96 11.40 9.07
CA ILE A 361 -20.88 10.82 8.28
C ILE A 361 -19.67 10.58 9.17
N PHE A 362 -19.20 9.35 9.18
CA PHE A 362 -18.06 8.94 9.98
C PHE A 362 -16.79 8.94 9.14
N ALA A 363 -15.70 9.42 9.70
CA ALA A 363 -14.41 9.46 9.03
C ALA A 363 -13.26 9.28 10.03
N TYR A 364 -12.09 8.88 9.54
CA TYR A 364 -10.86 8.74 10.34
C TYR A 364 -9.67 9.46 9.70
N ARG A 365 -9.84 10.00 8.50
CA ARG A 365 -8.81 10.65 7.70
C ARG A 365 -9.41 11.68 6.75
N ASP A 366 -8.57 12.50 6.13
CA ASP A 366 -8.91 13.43 5.05
C ASP A 366 -10.14 14.28 5.35
N ARG A 367 -10.10 14.98 6.51
CA ARG A 367 -11.21 15.80 7.02
C ARG A 367 -11.73 16.76 5.95
N ASP A 368 -10.83 17.41 5.22
CA ASP A 368 -11.18 18.44 4.22
C ASP A 368 -12.00 17.84 3.06
N TYR A 369 -11.68 16.62 2.64
CA TYR A 369 -12.46 15.91 1.61
C TYR A 369 -13.88 15.59 2.13
N VAL A 370 -13.98 15.17 3.37
CA VAL A 370 -15.27 14.85 3.99
C VAL A 370 -16.13 16.10 4.18
N GLU A 371 -15.53 17.21 4.56
CA GLU A 371 -16.24 18.51 4.69
C GLU A 371 -16.76 19.02 3.34
N ALA A 372 -15.99 18.84 2.25
CA ALA A 372 -16.45 19.13 0.90
C ALA A 372 -17.64 18.22 0.48
N ILE A 373 -17.59 16.93 0.82
CA ILE A 373 -18.70 15.99 0.59
C ILE A 373 -19.95 16.44 1.38
N ILE A 374 -19.79 16.83 2.64
CA ILE A 374 -20.89 17.37 3.46
C ILE A 374 -21.50 18.62 2.80
N GLY A 375 -20.67 19.48 2.24
CA GLY A 375 -21.13 20.65 1.46
C GLY A 375 -22.00 20.25 0.27
N ASN A 376 -21.57 19.25 -0.51
CA ASN A 376 -22.34 18.72 -1.64
C ASN A 376 -23.68 18.10 -1.19
N LEU A 377 -23.69 17.32 -0.10
CA LEU A 377 -24.88 16.71 0.46
C LEU A 377 -25.88 17.76 0.97
N ARG A 378 -25.38 18.80 1.65
CA ARG A 378 -26.20 19.92 2.14
C ARG A 378 -26.91 20.66 1.01
N ALA A 379 -26.27 20.82 -0.14
CA ALA A 379 -26.85 21.47 -1.31
C ALA A 379 -28.12 20.78 -1.84
N VAL A 380 -28.32 19.51 -1.49
CA VAL A 380 -29.50 18.72 -1.86
C VAL A 380 -30.44 18.44 -0.67
N GLY A 381 -30.17 19.02 0.52
CA GLY A 381 -31.00 18.86 1.72
C GLY A 381 -30.55 17.75 2.67
N ILE A 382 -29.45 17.06 2.41
CA ILE A 382 -28.90 16.06 3.34
C ILE A 382 -27.93 16.74 4.30
N ASN A 383 -28.34 16.93 5.57
CA ASN A 383 -27.57 17.60 6.60
C ASN A 383 -26.75 16.57 7.40
N ALA A 384 -25.57 16.25 6.89
CA ALA A 384 -24.66 15.29 7.54
C ALA A 384 -23.76 15.99 8.58
N LYS A 385 -23.64 15.40 9.78
CA LYS A 385 -22.71 15.83 10.84
C LYS A 385 -21.49 14.94 10.84
N LEU A 386 -20.28 15.52 10.81
CA LEU A 386 -19.03 14.77 10.84
C LEU A 386 -18.79 14.17 12.24
N ARG A 387 -18.54 12.86 12.26
CA ARG A 387 -17.99 12.09 13.39
C ARG A 387 -16.58 11.64 13.04
N TYR A 388 -15.60 12.37 13.53
CA TYR A 388 -14.19 12.08 13.27
C TYR A 388 -13.60 11.22 14.38
N LEU A 389 -13.19 9.98 14.07
CA LEU A 389 -12.75 8.96 15.02
C LEU A 389 -11.36 8.42 14.63
N LYS A 390 -10.70 7.72 15.56
CA LYS A 390 -9.58 6.86 15.19
C LYS A 390 -10.09 5.66 14.39
N TYR A 391 -9.28 5.14 13.45
CA TYR A 391 -9.66 4.06 12.54
C TYR A 391 -10.27 2.84 13.26
N ALA A 392 -9.61 2.35 14.33
CA ALA A 392 -10.11 1.20 15.09
C ALA A 392 -11.52 1.45 15.65
N ALA A 393 -11.77 2.63 16.24
CA ALA A 393 -13.07 2.98 16.80
C ALA A 393 -14.16 3.10 15.71
N LEU A 394 -13.82 3.67 14.55
CA LEU A 394 -14.74 3.70 13.41
C LEU A 394 -15.08 2.28 12.95
N ARG A 395 -14.06 1.44 12.77
CA ARG A 395 -14.21 0.05 12.32
C ARG A 395 -15.10 -0.77 13.25
N ASP A 396 -14.91 -0.62 14.56
CA ASP A 396 -15.73 -1.32 15.58
C ASP A 396 -17.20 -0.88 15.49
N GLN A 397 -17.48 0.43 15.35
CA GLN A 397 -18.84 0.93 15.21
C GLN A 397 -19.49 0.47 13.89
N GLN A 398 -18.71 0.43 12.81
CA GLN A 398 -19.17 -0.01 11.50
C GLN A 398 -19.53 -1.52 11.51
N ARG A 399 -18.65 -2.36 12.08
CA ARG A 399 -18.92 -3.80 12.29
C ARG A 399 -20.12 -4.03 13.22
N GLY A 400 -20.32 -3.15 14.19
CA GLY A 400 -21.51 -3.14 15.08
C GLY A 400 -22.77 -2.62 14.42
N GLY A 401 -22.74 -2.23 13.13
CA GLY A 401 -23.91 -1.74 12.40
C GLY A 401 -24.43 -0.37 12.87
N LYS A 402 -23.58 0.47 13.47
CA LYS A 402 -24.00 1.77 14.06
C LYS A 402 -23.72 2.97 13.14
N VAL A 403 -23.20 2.74 11.94
CA VAL A 403 -22.69 3.79 11.05
C VAL A 403 -23.61 3.93 9.84
N PRO A 404 -24.35 5.05 9.69
CA PRO A 404 -25.24 5.26 8.54
C PRO A 404 -24.46 5.55 7.25
N MET A 405 -23.34 6.25 7.35
CA MET A 405 -22.47 6.59 6.24
C MET A 405 -21.04 6.78 6.73
N SER A 406 -20.06 6.20 6.03
CA SER A 406 -18.64 6.40 6.37
C SER A 406 -17.79 6.70 5.15
N PHE A 407 -16.86 7.65 5.30
CA PHE A 407 -15.78 7.86 4.36
C PHE A 407 -14.65 6.89 4.66
N GLN A 408 -14.21 6.18 3.63
CA GLN A 408 -13.14 5.18 3.70
C GLN A 408 -12.12 5.39 2.60
N ALA A 409 -10.91 4.88 2.82
CA ALA A 409 -9.88 4.79 1.79
C ALA A 409 -9.22 3.40 1.82
N TRP A 410 -8.96 2.83 0.65
CA TRP A 410 -8.42 1.48 0.55
C TRP A 410 -7.37 1.35 -0.57
N GLY A 411 -6.20 0.83 -0.25
CA GLY A 411 -5.07 0.64 -1.17
C GLY A 411 -4.80 -0.82 -1.55
N SER A 412 -5.75 -1.73 -1.28
CA SER A 412 -5.73 -3.15 -1.71
C SER A 412 -4.43 -3.89 -1.38
N PHE A 413 -3.70 -3.50 -0.31
CA PHE A 413 -2.37 -4.04 0.04
C PHE A 413 -1.35 -4.01 -1.11
N SER A 414 -1.51 -3.12 -2.07
CA SER A 414 -0.73 -3.07 -3.33
C SER A 414 -0.92 -4.29 -4.23
N ILE A 415 -1.98 -5.06 -4.05
CA ILE A 415 -2.36 -6.21 -4.86
C ILE A 415 -3.18 -5.72 -6.05
N LEU A 416 -2.71 -6.00 -7.26
CA LEU A 416 -3.33 -5.57 -8.51
C LEU A 416 -4.38 -6.58 -9.01
N ASP A 417 -5.24 -7.01 -8.08
CA ASP A 417 -6.36 -7.93 -8.33
C ASP A 417 -7.61 -7.44 -7.59
N THR A 418 -8.78 -7.52 -8.21
CA THR A 418 -10.06 -7.09 -7.64
C THR A 418 -10.45 -7.87 -6.39
N SER A 419 -9.90 -9.08 -6.18
CA SER A 419 -10.06 -9.82 -4.91
C SER A 419 -9.61 -9.03 -3.69
N ALA A 420 -8.59 -8.20 -3.83
CA ALA A 420 -8.06 -7.38 -2.74
C ALA A 420 -8.82 -6.06 -2.54
N SER A 421 -9.66 -5.63 -3.48
CA SER A 421 -10.55 -4.48 -3.35
C SER A 421 -11.97 -4.91 -2.97
N ALA A 422 -12.79 -5.32 -3.92
CA ALA A 422 -14.17 -5.74 -3.68
C ALA A 422 -14.25 -6.90 -2.68
N GLY A 423 -13.32 -7.85 -2.73
CA GLY A 423 -13.29 -9.00 -1.83
C GLY A 423 -13.13 -8.66 -0.36
N THR A 424 -12.45 -7.59 -0.03
CA THR A 424 -12.30 -7.14 1.36
C THR A 424 -13.63 -6.65 1.95
N TRP A 425 -14.49 -6.06 1.13
CA TRP A 425 -15.65 -5.31 1.60
C TRP A 425 -17.00 -5.96 1.30
N PHE A 426 -17.05 -7.03 0.46
CA PHE A 426 -18.29 -7.61 -0.02
C PHE A 426 -18.34 -9.16 0.03
N LYS A 427 -17.48 -9.84 0.79
CA LYS A 427 -17.43 -11.32 0.86
C LYS A 427 -18.02 -11.92 2.16
N GLY A 428 -18.84 -11.19 2.88
CA GLY A 428 -19.50 -11.68 4.09
C GLY A 428 -18.64 -11.67 5.35
N ASN A 429 -17.40 -11.19 5.27
CA ASN A 429 -16.52 -11.01 6.42
C ASN A 429 -17.05 -9.90 7.38
N PRO A 430 -16.45 -9.68 8.55
CA PRO A 430 -16.92 -8.65 9.50
C PRO A 430 -16.93 -7.22 8.95
N ASP A 431 -16.13 -6.92 7.91
CA ASP A 431 -16.08 -5.59 7.28
C ASP A 431 -17.11 -5.44 6.14
N ASP A 432 -17.76 -6.53 5.72
CA ASP A 432 -18.87 -6.49 4.76
C ASP A 432 -20.15 -5.99 5.47
N ASN A 433 -20.46 -4.71 5.33
CA ASN A 433 -21.65 -4.09 5.89
C ASN A 433 -22.91 -4.27 5.02
N ILE A 434 -22.74 -4.79 3.81
CA ILE A 434 -23.83 -4.93 2.83
C ILE A 434 -24.45 -6.32 2.88
N LYS A 435 -23.62 -7.36 2.90
CA LYS A 435 -24.00 -8.77 2.98
C LYS A 435 -24.98 -9.20 1.88
N ASP A 436 -24.76 -8.74 0.64
CA ASP A 436 -25.55 -9.15 -0.52
C ASP A 436 -25.11 -10.54 -0.99
N PRO A 437 -26.00 -11.58 -0.90
CA PRO A 437 -25.62 -12.95 -1.25
C PRO A 437 -25.24 -13.14 -2.71
N GLN A 438 -25.81 -12.35 -3.63
CA GLN A 438 -25.46 -12.43 -5.06
C GLN A 438 -24.05 -11.89 -5.32
N VAL A 439 -23.71 -10.73 -4.72
CA VAL A 439 -22.36 -10.16 -4.80
C VAL A 439 -21.35 -11.13 -4.20
N GLN A 440 -21.63 -11.68 -3.02
CA GLN A 440 -20.77 -12.65 -2.36
C GLN A 440 -20.53 -13.90 -3.23
N GLY A 441 -21.60 -14.45 -3.84
CA GLY A 441 -21.49 -15.63 -4.69
C GLY A 441 -20.63 -15.39 -5.94
N TRP A 442 -20.79 -14.25 -6.62
CA TRP A 442 -19.97 -13.89 -7.77
C TRP A 442 -18.51 -13.65 -7.39
N LEU A 443 -18.25 -12.94 -6.29
CA LEU A 443 -16.88 -12.71 -5.80
C LEU A 443 -16.22 -14.03 -5.40
N GLN A 444 -16.93 -14.93 -4.74
CA GLN A 444 -16.42 -16.26 -4.40
C GLN A 444 -16.08 -17.08 -5.66
N THR A 445 -16.94 -17.03 -6.69
CA THR A 445 -16.66 -17.71 -7.96
C THR A 445 -15.44 -17.11 -8.64
N ALA A 446 -15.34 -15.77 -8.71
CA ALA A 446 -14.21 -15.08 -9.30
C ALA A 446 -12.88 -15.40 -8.60
N ASP A 447 -12.91 -15.49 -7.27
CA ASP A 447 -11.69 -15.73 -6.47
C ASP A 447 -11.19 -17.19 -6.53
N ASN A 448 -12.05 -18.14 -6.93
CA ASN A 448 -11.70 -19.55 -6.97
C ASN A 448 -11.52 -20.11 -8.39
N ALA A 449 -12.02 -19.42 -9.44
CA ALA A 449 -11.90 -19.88 -10.80
C ALA A 449 -10.49 -19.63 -11.35
N LEU A 450 -9.85 -20.65 -11.93
CA LEU A 450 -8.54 -20.50 -12.59
C LEU A 450 -8.64 -19.83 -13.96
N ASP A 451 -9.79 -19.98 -14.65
CA ASP A 451 -10.04 -19.33 -15.94
C ASP A 451 -10.15 -17.80 -15.76
N PRO A 452 -9.26 -16.99 -16.35
CA PRO A 452 -9.29 -15.55 -16.25
C PRO A 452 -10.59 -14.91 -16.76
N GLN A 453 -11.25 -15.51 -17.77
CA GLN A 453 -12.49 -14.96 -18.31
C GLN A 453 -13.65 -15.18 -17.33
N VAL A 454 -13.75 -16.36 -16.73
CA VAL A 454 -14.73 -16.64 -15.67
C VAL A 454 -14.55 -15.67 -14.50
N ARG A 455 -13.31 -15.39 -14.13
CA ARG A 455 -13.00 -14.40 -13.07
C ARG A 455 -13.51 -13.01 -13.45
N LYS A 456 -13.14 -12.51 -14.65
CA LYS A 456 -13.54 -11.17 -15.13
C LYS A 456 -15.06 -11.03 -15.19
N ASP A 457 -15.76 -12.04 -15.73
CA ASP A 457 -17.21 -12.02 -15.87
C ASP A 457 -17.93 -11.95 -14.51
N ASN A 458 -17.42 -12.66 -13.50
CA ASN A 458 -18.01 -12.64 -12.17
C ASN A 458 -17.66 -11.37 -11.40
N TYR A 459 -16.44 -10.83 -11.51
CA TYR A 459 -16.14 -9.50 -10.98
C TYR A 459 -17.01 -8.42 -11.62
N ARG A 460 -17.21 -8.46 -12.94
CA ARG A 460 -18.08 -7.54 -13.66
C ARG A 460 -19.51 -7.55 -13.10
N LYS A 461 -20.11 -8.73 -12.93
CA LYS A 461 -21.46 -8.87 -12.33
C LYS A 461 -21.54 -8.28 -10.91
N ALA A 462 -20.52 -8.58 -10.10
CA ALA A 462 -20.45 -8.04 -8.73
C ALA A 462 -20.34 -6.51 -8.71
N LEU A 463 -19.42 -5.93 -9.50
CA LEU A 463 -19.21 -4.49 -9.60
C LEU A 463 -20.43 -3.76 -10.17
N GLN A 464 -21.10 -4.34 -11.17
CA GLN A 464 -22.34 -3.82 -11.72
C GLN A 464 -23.42 -3.72 -10.64
N ARG A 465 -23.68 -4.80 -9.89
CA ARG A 465 -24.68 -4.80 -8.84
C ARG A 465 -24.33 -3.85 -7.70
N ILE A 466 -23.08 -3.79 -7.28
CA ILE A 466 -22.61 -2.84 -6.25
C ILE A 466 -22.96 -1.41 -6.66
N SER A 467 -22.75 -1.02 -7.92
CA SER A 467 -23.05 0.31 -8.42
C SER A 467 -24.55 0.54 -8.64
N GLU A 468 -25.29 -0.41 -9.23
CA GLU A 468 -26.73 -0.33 -9.44
C GLU A 468 -27.49 -0.16 -8.12
N GLN A 469 -27.07 -0.89 -7.09
CA GLN A 469 -27.64 -0.80 -5.74
C GLN A 469 -27.09 0.38 -4.93
N ALA A 470 -26.15 1.14 -5.49
CA ALA A 470 -25.51 2.27 -4.83
C ALA A 470 -25.06 1.92 -3.39
N TYR A 471 -24.44 0.75 -3.22
CA TYR A 471 -23.92 0.33 -1.91
C TYR A 471 -22.77 1.21 -1.45
N TRP A 472 -21.95 1.63 -2.42
CA TRP A 472 -20.91 2.62 -2.24
C TRP A 472 -21.21 3.86 -3.09
N ALA A 473 -20.60 4.98 -2.70
CA ALA A 473 -20.27 6.05 -3.61
C ALA A 473 -18.77 6.08 -3.80
N PRO A 474 -18.21 5.41 -4.84
CA PRO A 474 -16.82 5.59 -5.22
C PRO A 474 -16.57 7.04 -5.58
N LEU A 475 -15.43 7.60 -5.19
CA LEU A 475 -15.17 9.04 -5.32
C LEU A 475 -14.02 9.32 -6.29
N PHE A 476 -12.82 8.87 -5.92
CA PHE A 476 -11.59 9.13 -6.68
C PHE A 476 -10.51 8.09 -6.33
N ASN A 477 -9.50 7.96 -7.18
CA ASN A 477 -8.22 7.41 -6.75
C ASN A 477 -7.36 8.52 -6.16
N TYR A 478 -6.56 8.18 -5.15
CA TYR A 478 -5.59 9.14 -4.61
C TYR A 478 -4.46 9.39 -5.59
N SER A 479 -3.89 10.57 -5.48
CA SER A 479 -2.58 10.93 -6.03
C SER A 479 -1.59 11.11 -4.90
N MET A 480 -0.33 10.84 -5.16
CA MET A 480 0.75 11.03 -4.20
C MET A 480 1.84 11.90 -4.82
N ASN A 481 2.24 12.94 -4.10
CA ASN A 481 3.34 13.81 -4.52
C ASN A 481 4.64 13.29 -3.90
N TYR A 482 5.64 13.17 -4.77
CA TYR A 482 7.02 12.84 -4.46
C TYR A 482 7.88 14.06 -4.75
N ALA A 483 8.78 14.42 -3.84
CA ALA A 483 9.74 15.49 -4.06
C ALA A 483 11.15 14.93 -3.87
N TYR A 484 12.05 15.25 -4.80
CA TYR A 484 13.41 14.69 -4.82
C TYR A 484 14.39 15.60 -5.56
N VAL A 485 15.68 15.38 -5.33
CA VAL A 485 16.75 16.14 -5.97
C VAL A 485 16.76 15.92 -7.48
N SER A 486 17.05 16.98 -8.25
CA SER A 486 16.98 16.95 -9.72
C SER A 486 17.97 15.97 -10.37
N ASP A 487 19.03 15.60 -9.66
CA ASP A 487 20.02 14.60 -10.10
C ASP A 487 19.57 13.14 -9.98
N LEU A 488 18.44 12.88 -9.31
CA LEU A 488 17.89 11.54 -9.17
C LEU A 488 16.94 11.19 -10.32
N ASN A 489 17.14 10.03 -10.95
CA ASN A 489 16.13 9.40 -11.81
C ASN A 489 15.20 8.57 -10.94
N PHE A 490 13.94 9.00 -10.83
CA PHE A 490 12.90 8.32 -10.07
C PHE A 490 11.60 8.26 -10.87
N LYS A 491 10.84 7.16 -10.71
CA LYS A 491 9.51 6.96 -11.30
C LYS A 491 8.53 6.48 -10.24
N PRO A 492 7.37 7.15 -10.05
CA PRO A 492 6.32 6.64 -9.19
C PRO A 492 5.56 5.49 -9.83
N TYR A 493 4.97 4.61 -9.00
CA TYR A 493 4.15 3.49 -9.43
C TYR A 493 2.82 3.48 -8.66
N PRO A 494 1.72 2.98 -9.28
CA PRO A 494 0.38 3.04 -8.66
C PRO A 494 0.24 2.25 -7.36
N ASP A 495 1.09 1.26 -7.12
CA ASP A 495 1.10 0.48 -5.89
C ASP A 495 1.67 1.22 -4.66
N GLU A 496 2.05 2.49 -4.82
CA GLU A 496 2.64 3.34 -3.78
C GLU A 496 3.99 2.80 -3.24
N LEU A 497 4.70 1.99 -4.03
CA LEU A 497 5.97 1.38 -3.63
C LEU A 497 7.11 1.93 -4.49
N PRO A 498 7.94 2.84 -3.97
CA PRO A 498 9.16 3.28 -4.63
C PRO A 498 10.09 2.11 -4.93
N ARG A 499 10.62 2.07 -6.15
CA ARG A 499 11.56 1.04 -6.59
C ARG A 499 12.96 1.64 -6.69
N PHE A 500 13.58 1.86 -5.54
CA PHE A 500 14.92 2.47 -5.49
C PHE A 500 16.00 1.64 -6.21
N VAL A 501 15.78 0.32 -6.35
CA VAL A 501 16.67 -0.52 -7.18
C VAL A 501 16.71 -0.07 -8.64
N LEU A 502 15.59 0.51 -9.16
CA LEU A 502 15.52 1.04 -10.52
C LEU A 502 16.00 2.50 -10.61
N SER A 503 16.16 3.18 -9.49
CA SER A 503 16.62 4.56 -9.43
C SER A 503 18.13 4.65 -9.73
N SER A 504 18.56 5.80 -10.22
CA SER A 504 19.97 6.07 -10.51
C SER A 504 20.24 7.56 -10.43
N TRP A 505 21.49 7.91 -10.18
CA TRP A 505 21.97 9.27 -10.42
C TRP A 505 22.05 9.55 -11.93
N LYS A 506 21.78 10.82 -12.32
CA LYS A 506 21.94 11.33 -13.70
C LYS A 506 23.37 11.59 -14.05
#